data_1d1cccd57aa8337ec5f20c36bf641c24
#
_entry.id   1d1cccd57aa8337ec5f20c36bf641c24
#
_cell.length_a   1.000
_cell.length_b   1.000
_cell.length_c   1.000
_cell.angle_alpha   90.00
_cell.angle_beta   90.00
_cell.angle_gamma   90.00
#
_symmetry.space_group_name_H-M   'P 1'
#
loop_
_entity.id
_entity.type
_entity.pdbx_description
1 polymer ?
#
loop_
_entity_poly.entity_id
_entity_poly.type
_entity_poly.pdbx_seq_one_letter_code
_entity_poly.pdbx_strand_id
1 'polypeptide(L)'
;LAVSCPLTVNGRVVGVMRLVTSLRSVDQQVMFVVLAIFLIALVCMLLVVFSNLLFINNVVEPVAVVTEAAKRISAGSYGTRIENKYSDELGELVDNINDMSLKISQNEKMKSEFISSVSHELRTPLTAINGWGETILDDGLTDDPEQLRRGIRVIVNESRRLSTMVEELLDFSKMEDGRFTLQIEDVDLQAELEDAIFTYQELFRQDGIALEYHPGDGDLLPLIQGDSERLKQVFCNVLDNAAKHGGAGRRITASVNQEGGHQVVRIRDYGPGIPEEELPFVKQKFYKGTSRARGSGIGLAVCDEIIGLHGGTFSIGNADGGGAVVTIKLPVRA
;
A
#
# COMPACT_ATOMS: atom_id res chain seq x y z
N LEU A 1 19.00 -81.31 -28.69
CA LEU A 1 20.10 -81.75 -27.85
C LEU A 1 20.23 -83.28 -28.01
N ALA A 2 21.43 -83.78 -28.18
CA ALA A 2 21.71 -85.22 -28.22
C ALA A 2 22.83 -85.57 -27.20
N VAL A 3 22.52 -86.49 -26.35
CA VAL A 3 23.49 -87.03 -25.39
C VAL A 3 23.76 -88.52 -25.74
N SER A 4 24.98 -88.88 -25.88
CA SER A 4 25.37 -90.21 -26.19
C SER A 4 26.12 -90.83 -25.00
N CYS A 5 25.73 -92.04 -24.58
CA CYS A 5 26.34 -92.77 -23.51
C CYS A 5 26.76 -94.15 -24.02
N PRO A 6 28.01 -94.57 -23.83
CA PRO A 6 28.45 -95.94 -24.25
C PRO A 6 27.82 -97.02 -23.33
N LEU A 7 27.32 -98.08 -23.97
CA LEU A 7 26.85 -99.28 -23.28
C LEU A 7 27.97 -100.25 -23.19
N THR A 8 28.43 -100.53 -21.97
CA THR A 8 29.52 -101.44 -21.72
C THR A 8 29.06 -102.79 -21.08
N VAL A 9 29.47 -103.95 -21.62
CA VAL A 9 29.26 -105.27 -21.04
C VAL A 9 30.61 -105.92 -20.87
N ASN A 10 30.94 -106.38 -19.68
CA ASN A 10 32.25 -106.97 -19.32
C ASN A 10 33.46 -106.09 -19.72
N GLY A 11 33.39 -104.75 -19.54
CA GLY A 11 34.46 -103.82 -19.85
C GLY A 11 34.67 -103.50 -21.33
N ARG A 12 33.82 -104.03 -22.23
CA ARG A 12 33.85 -103.69 -23.67
C ARG A 12 32.59 -102.90 -24.07
N VAL A 13 32.81 -101.82 -24.85
CA VAL A 13 31.71 -101.06 -25.42
C VAL A 13 30.99 -101.90 -26.45
N VAL A 14 29.71 -102.21 -26.20
CA VAL A 14 28.88 -103.11 -27.04
C VAL A 14 27.90 -102.29 -27.91
N GLY A 15 27.70 -101.03 -27.55
CA GLY A 15 26.80 -100.14 -28.27
C GLY A 15 26.86 -98.71 -27.71
N VAL A 16 26.15 -97.82 -28.36
CA VAL A 16 25.99 -96.40 -27.89
C VAL A 16 24.51 -96.09 -27.81
N MET A 17 24.01 -95.76 -26.62
CA MET A 17 22.69 -95.25 -26.45
C MET A 17 22.73 -93.76 -26.73
N ARG A 18 21.92 -93.26 -27.66
CA ARG A 18 21.79 -91.89 -28.00
C ARG A 18 20.35 -91.38 -27.66
N LEU A 19 20.29 -90.51 -26.66
CA LEU A 19 19.02 -89.81 -26.30
C LEU A 19 19.00 -88.51 -27.07
N VAL A 20 17.95 -88.34 -27.89
CA VAL A 20 17.70 -87.12 -28.66
C VAL A 20 16.47 -86.48 -28.12
N THR A 21 16.56 -85.25 -27.63
CA THR A 21 15.40 -84.47 -27.28
C THR A 21 15.33 -83.21 -28.14
N SER A 22 14.12 -82.85 -28.51
CA SER A 22 13.91 -81.61 -29.27
C SER A 22 13.96 -80.42 -28.35
N LEU A 23 14.77 -79.44 -28.66
CA LEU A 23 14.78 -78.11 -27.95
C LEU A 23 13.68 -77.14 -28.42
N ARG A 24 12.90 -77.54 -29.39
CA ARG A 24 11.92 -76.71 -30.03
C ARG A 24 10.89 -76.08 -29.02
N SER A 25 10.49 -76.84 -27.99
CA SER A 25 9.56 -76.36 -26.94
C SER A 25 10.30 -75.37 -25.98
N VAL A 26 11.59 -75.59 -25.71
CA VAL A 26 12.39 -74.70 -24.89
C VAL A 26 12.62 -73.37 -25.64
N ASP A 27 13.01 -73.46 -26.92
CA ASP A 27 13.18 -72.25 -27.76
C ASP A 27 11.90 -71.48 -27.90
N GLN A 28 10.74 -72.10 -28.02
CA GLN A 28 9.43 -71.42 -28.01
C GLN A 28 9.12 -70.77 -26.68
N GLN A 29 9.42 -71.40 -25.55
CA GLN A 29 9.24 -70.82 -24.24
C GLN A 29 10.17 -69.63 -24.02
N VAL A 30 11.47 -69.74 -24.38
CA VAL A 30 12.41 -68.65 -24.32
C VAL A 30 12.01 -67.48 -25.21
N MET A 31 11.56 -67.75 -26.44
CA MET A 31 11.05 -66.73 -27.34
C MET A 31 9.83 -65.97 -26.73
N PHE A 32 8.90 -66.72 -26.13
CA PHE A 32 7.71 -66.12 -25.49
C PHE A 32 8.14 -65.23 -24.28
N VAL A 33 9.06 -65.70 -23.44
CA VAL A 33 9.56 -64.90 -22.29
C VAL A 33 10.28 -63.65 -22.77
N VAL A 34 11.15 -63.74 -23.80
CA VAL A 34 11.85 -62.60 -24.38
C VAL A 34 10.87 -61.58 -24.95
N LEU A 35 9.84 -62.06 -25.69
CA LEU A 35 8.78 -61.20 -26.23
C LEU A 35 8.00 -60.50 -25.11
N ALA A 36 7.65 -61.23 -24.04
CA ALA A 36 6.93 -60.68 -22.91
C ALA A 36 7.79 -59.59 -22.18
N ILE A 37 9.07 -59.86 -21.97
CA ILE A 37 9.99 -58.85 -21.38
C ILE A 37 10.09 -57.60 -22.25
N PHE A 38 10.24 -57.80 -23.57
CA PHE A 38 10.31 -56.70 -24.52
C PHE A 38 9.03 -55.85 -24.49
N LEU A 39 7.85 -56.47 -24.45
CA LEU A 39 6.56 -55.80 -24.40
C LEU A 39 6.38 -55.01 -23.09
N ILE A 40 6.77 -55.62 -21.95
CA ILE A 40 6.78 -54.92 -20.66
C ILE A 40 7.71 -53.71 -20.70
N ALA A 41 8.92 -53.86 -21.22
CA ALA A 41 9.90 -52.76 -21.34
C ALA A 41 9.34 -51.62 -22.23
N LEU A 42 8.68 -51.98 -23.33
CA LEU A 42 8.05 -51.00 -24.23
C LEU A 42 6.92 -50.24 -23.51
N VAL A 43 6.04 -50.93 -22.78
CA VAL A 43 4.95 -50.29 -21.99
C VAL A 43 5.54 -49.37 -20.91
N CYS A 44 6.57 -49.83 -20.18
CA CYS A 44 7.24 -48.95 -19.19
C CYS A 44 7.86 -47.73 -19.84
N MET A 45 8.50 -47.87 -20.99
CA MET A 45 9.08 -46.75 -21.72
C MET A 45 8.00 -45.72 -22.16
N LEU A 46 6.86 -46.19 -22.66
CA LEU A 46 5.74 -45.34 -23.05
C LEU A 46 5.13 -44.59 -21.84
N LEU A 47 4.99 -45.28 -20.70
CA LEU A 47 4.51 -44.67 -19.46
C LEU A 47 5.46 -43.56 -18.97
N VAL A 48 6.78 -43.79 -19.01
CA VAL A 48 7.76 -42.78 -18.63
C VAL A 48 7.71 -41.58 -19.56
N VAL A 49 7.64 -41.77 -20.87
CA VAL A 49 7.52 -40.69 -21.85
C VAL A 49 6.22 -39.90 -21.62
N PHE A 50 5.09 -40.60 -21.44
CA PHE A 50 3.79 -39.97 -21.18
C PHE A 50 3.78 -39.16 -19.87
N SER A 51 4.31 -39.72 -18.79
CA SER A 51 4.46 -39.04 -17.50
C SER A 51 5.33 -37.79 -17.62
N ASN A 52 6.43 -37.87 -18.36
CA ASN A 52 7.34 -36.74 -18.56
C ASN A 52 6.68 -35.60 -19.36
N LEU A 53 5.90 -35.93 -20.40
CA LEU A 53 5.13 -34.93 -21.15
C LEU A 53 4.10 -34.25 -20.28
N LEU A 54 3.37 -34.99 -19.44
CA LEU A 54 2.41 -34.42 -18.47
C LEU A 54 3.12 -33.50 -17.48
N PHE A 55 4.29 -33.89 -16.96
CA PHE A 55 5.05 -33.09 -16.01
C PHE A 55 5.54 -31.76 -16.65
N ILE A 56 6.02 -31.83 -17.89
CA ILE A 56 6.47 -30.63 -18.61
C ILE A 56 5.30 -29.67 -18.79
N ASN A 57 4.16 -30.15 -19.29
CA ASN A 57 3.02 -29.27 -19.61
C ASN A 57 2.31 -28.73 -18.36
N ASN A 58 2.23 -29.53 -17.29
CA ASN A 58 1.45 -29.16 -16.11
C ASN A 58 2.30 -28.47 -15.02
N VAL A 59 3.64 -28.58 -15.05
CA VAL A 59 4.48 -28.00 -14.00
C VAL A 59 5.56 -27.09 -14.58
N VAL A 60 6.37 -27.57 -15.53
CA VAL A 60 7.54 -26.82 -15.99
C VAL A 60 7.15 -25.58 -16.77
N GLU A 61 6.22 -25.71 -17.71
CA GLU A 61 5.78 -24.58 -18.55
C GLU A 61 5.08 -23.48 -17.72
N PRO A 62 4.12 -23.79 -16.82
CA PRO A 62 3.52 -22.78 -15.94
C PRO A 62 4.53 -22.05 -15.05
N VAL A 63 5.46 -22.78 -14.45
CA VAL A 63 6.53 -22.19 -13.61
C VAL A 63 7.42 -21.25 -14.43
N ALA A 64 7.72 -21.60 -15.68
CA ALA A 64 8.49 -20.74 -16.58
C ALA A 64 7.73 -19.44 -16.90
N VAL A 65 6.41 -19.52 -17.13
CA VAL A 65 5.56 -18.33 -17.38
C VAL A 65 5.54 -17.41 -16.17
N VAL A 66 5.34 -17.97 -14.96
CA VAL A 66 5.36 -17.19 -13.70
C VAL A 66 6.72 -16.54 -13.47
N THR A 67 7.81 -17.28 -13.71
CA THR A 67 9.18 -16.77 -13.58
C THR A 67 9.44 -15.61 -14.53
N GLU A 68 8.97 -15.68 -15.77
CA GLU A 68 9.11 -14.61 -16.75
C GLU A 68 8.30 -13.37 -16.36
N ALA A 69 7.08 -13.57 -15.84
CA ALA A 69 6.27 -12.47 -15.33
C ALA A 69 6.95 -11.78 -14.12
N ALA A 70 7.48 -12.56 -13.18
CA ALA A 70 8.22 -12.02 -12.04
C ALA A 70 9.44 -11.20 -12.49
N LYS A 71 10.17 -11.64 -13.51
CA LYS A 71 11.27 -10.89 -14.12
C LYS A 71 10.80 -9.57 -14.76
N ARG A 72 9.65 -9.56 -15.44
CA ARG A 72 9.08 -8.34 -16.00
C ARG A 72 8.68 -7.35 -14.91
N ILE A 73 8.04 -7.83 -13.84
CA ILE A 73 7.70 -7.02 -12.68
C ILE A 73 8.96 -6.41 -12.07
N SER A 74 10.02 -7.19 -11.85
CA SER A 74 11.30 -6.70 -11.32
C SER A 74 12.00 -5.70 -12.25
N ALA A 75 11.75 -5.75 -13.55
CA ALA A 75 12.25 -4.79 -14.55
C ALA A 75 11.38 -3.53 -14.69
N GLY A 76 10.34 -3.36 -13.83
CA GLY A 76 9.47 -2.17 -13.83
C GLY A 76 8.25 -2.27 -14.75
N SER A 77 7.98 -3.43 -15.36
CA SER A 77 6.77 -3.64 -16.18
C SER A 77 5.62 -4.12 -15.29
N TYR A 78 4.95 -3.20 -14.63
CA TYR A 78 3.85 -3.47 -13.70
C TYR A 78 2.50 -3.55 -14.42
N GLY A 79 1.53 -4.25 -13.81
CA GLY A 79 0.16 -4.35 -14.32
C GLY A 79 -0.04 -5.38 -15.42
N THR A 80 1.01 -6.13 -15.82
CA THR A 80 0.86 -7.27 -16.74
C THR A 80 0.16 -8.41 -16.01
N ARG A 81 -0.98 -8.86 -16.51
CA ARG A 81 -1.76 -9.96 -15.94
C ARG A 81 -1.40 -11.27 -16.65
N ILE A 82 -1.08 -12.29 -15.86
CA ILE A 82 -0.96 -13.68 -16.32
C ILE A 82 -2.37 -14.26 -16.36
N GLU A 83 -2.74 -14.89 -17.49
CA GLU A 83 -3.99 -15.62 -17.58
C GLU A 83 -3.92 -16.87 -16.69
N ASN A 84 -4.78 -16.94 -15.67
CA ASN A 84 -4.86 -18.12 -14.81
C ASN A 84 -5.68 -19.20 -15.50
N LYS A 85 -5.00 -20.30 -15.88
CA LYS A 85 -5.60 -21.50 -16.51
C LYS A 85 -5.60 -22.71 -15.56
N TYR A 86 -5.11 -22.53 -14.35
CA TYR A 86 -4.83 -23.58 -13.38
C TYR A 86 -5.82 -23.47 -12.22
N SER A 87 -6.23 -24.60 -11.67
CA SER A 87 -7.18 -24.69 -10.53
C SER A 87 -6.54 -25.30 -9.28
N ASP A 88 -5.23 -25.45 -9.26
CA ASP A 88 -4.41 -26.01 -8.21
C ASP A 88 -3.54 -24.94 -7.53
N GLU A 89 -2.50 -25.35 -6.81
CA GLU A 89 -1.53 -24.48 -6.15
C GLU A 89 -0.80 -23.53 -7.12
N LEU A 90 -0.68 -23.93 -8.39
CA LEU A 90 -0.14 -23.07 -9.44
C LEU A 90 -1.12 -21.95 -9.80
N GLY A 91 -2.41 -22.21 -9.77
CA GLY A 91 -3.45 -21.20 -9.95
C GLY A 91 -3.40 -20.14 -8.85
N GLU A 92 -3.29 -20.57 -7.59
CA GLU A 92 -3.12 -19.67 -6.45
C GLU A 92 -1.85 -18.83 -6.58
N LEU A 93 -0.74 -19.43 -7.02
CA LEU A 93 0.52 -18.71 -7.27
C LEU A 93 0.36 -17.63 -8.36
N VAL A 94 -0.33 -17.94 -9.46
CA VAL A 94 -0.62 -16.99 -10.54
C VAL A 94 -1.46 -15.83 -10.03
N ASP A 95 -2.50 -16.09 -9.24
CA ASP A 95 -3.36 -15.05 -8.67
C ASP A 95 -2.59 -14.15 -7.70
N ASN A 96 -1.77 -14.72 -6.83
CA ASN A 96 -0.91 -13.95 -5.91
C ASN A 96 0.10 -13.05 -6.66
N ILE A 97 0.69 -13.54 -7.75
CA ILE A 97 1.60 -12.73 -8.59
C ILE A 97 0.83 -11.60 -9.30
N ASN A 98 -0.38 -11.88 -9.81
CA ASN A 98 -1.24 -10.87 -10.43
C ASN A 98 -1.63 -9.78 -9.43
N ASP A 99 -2.03 -10.15 -8.21
CA ASP A 99 -2.40 -9.22 -7.14
C ASP A 99 -1.20 -8.37 -6.71
N MET A 100 -0.02 -8.99 -6.56
CA MET A 100 1.22 -8.27 -6.25
C MET A 100 1.56 -7.26 -7.37
N SER A 101 1.50 -7.68 -8.63
CA SER A 101 1.75 -6.81 -9.79
C SER A 101 0.79 -5.63 -9.84
N LEU A 102 -0.50 -5.86 -9.57
CA LEU A 102 -1.51 -4.82 -9.52
C LEU A 102 -1.24 -3.81 -8.39
N LYS A 103 -0.94 -4.28 -7.17
CA LYS A 103 -0.62 -3.43 -6.03
C LYS A 103 0.63 -2.58 -6.28
N ILE A 104 1.68 -3.17 -6.86
CA ILE A 104 2.90 -2.42 -7.23
C ILE A 104 2.56 -1.35 -8.28
N SER A 105 1.78 -1.70 -9.33
CA SER A 105 1.36 -0.77 -10.36
C SER A 105 0.59 0.42 -9.78
N GLN A 106 -0.35 0.17 -8.86
CA GLN A 106 -1.12 1.21 -8.18
C GLN A 106 -0.21 2.11 -7.34
N ASN A 107 0.73 1.53 -6.57
CA ASN A 107 1.67 2.30 -5.76
C ASN A 107 2.58 3.18 -6.62
N GLU A 108 3.14 2.65 -7.71
CA GLU A 108 3.99 3.44 -8.62
C GLU A 108 3.22 4.57 -9.31
N LYS A 109 1.97 4.31 -9.69
CA LYS A 109 1.08 5.34 -10.24
C LYS A 109 0.83 6.45 -9.21
N MET A 110 0.43 6.10 -8.00
CA MET A 110 0.21 7.05 -6.92
C MET A 110 1.46 7.88 -6.61
N LYS A 111 2.64 7.24 -6.56
CA LYS A 111 3.94 7.91 -6.36
C LYS A 111 4.25 8.90 -7.50
N SER A 112 3.99 8.52 -8.73
CA SER A 112 4.20 9.39 -9.89
C SER A 112 3.25 10.59 -9.88
N GLU A 113 1.97 10.37 -9.60
CA GLU A 113 0.96 11.41 -9.45
C GLU A 113 1.31 12.37 -8.31
N PHE A 114 1.82 11.83 -7.18
CA PHE A 114 2.32 12.63 -6.06
C PHE A 114 3.47 13.55 -6.46
N ILE A 115 4.53 13.02 -7.09
CA ILE A 115 5.67 13.82 -7.54
C ILE A 115 5.20 14.94 -8.49
N SER A 116 4.31 14.62 -9.41
CA SER A 116 3.72 15.61 -10.32
C SER A 116 2.93 16.67 -9.57
N SER A 117 2.10 16.26 -8.61
CA SER A 117 1.29 17.15 -7.78
C SER A 117 2.16 18.07 -6.92
N VAL A 118 3.14 17.54 -6.20
CA VAL A 118 4.09 18.32 -5.39
C VAL A 118 4.81 19.36 -6.26
N SER A 119 5.29 18.93 -7.43
CA SER A 119 5.96 19.85 -8.36
C SER A 119 5.05 21.00 -8.80
N HIS A 120 3.76 20.71 -9.01
CA HIS A 120 2.78 21.73 -9.36
C HIS A 120 2.44 22.65 -8.19
N GLU A 121 2.26 22.09 -7.00
CA GLU A 121 1.95 22.85 -5.77
C GLU A 121 3.13 23.74 -5.32
N LEU A 122 4.38 23.33 -5.59
CA LEU A 122 5.58 24.16 -5.35
C LEU A 122 5.75 25.25 -6.42
N ARG A 123 5.42 24.98 -7.67
CA ARG A 123 5.59 25.94 -8.78
C ARG A 123 4.67 27.16 -8.63
N THR A 124 3.44 26.98 -8.19
CA THR A 124 2.44 28.04 -8.08
C THR A 124 2.89 29.16 -7.12
N PRO A 125 3.25 28.89 -5.84
CA PRO A 125 3.75 29.91 -4.94
C PRO A 125 5.06 30.54 -5.40
N LEU A 126 5.99 29.75 -5.98
CA LEU A 126 7.21 30.26 -6.55
C LEU A 126 6.97 31.27 -7.68
N THR A 127 6.00 30.99 -8.56
CA THR A 127 5.62 31.92 -9.61
C THR A 127 5.03 33.21 -9.04
N ALA A 128 4.21 33.12 -7.98
CA ALA A 128 3.66 34.31 -7.32
C ALA A 128 4.75 35.14 -6.62
N ILE A 129 5.69 34.48 -5.91
CA ILE A 129 6.83 35.15 -5.26
C ILE A 129 7.69 35.88 -6.29
N ASN A 130 8.07 35.18 -7.38
CA ASN A 130 8.90 35.77 -8.43
C ASN A 130 8.17 36.93 -9.14
N GLY A 131 6.90 36.74 -9.51
CA GLY A 131 6.14 37.77 -10.20
C GLY A 131 5.96 39.05 -9.36
N TRP A 132 5.65 38.91 -8.07
CA TRP A 132 5.60 40.07 -7.18
C TRP A 132 6.98 40.65 -6.90
N GLY A 133 8.02 39.80 -6.77
CA GLY A 133 9.40 40.24 -6.63
C GLY A 133 9.87 41.08 -7.82
N GLU A 134 9.64 40.62 -9.05
CA GLU A 134 9.94 41.35 -10.28
C GLU A 134 9.14 42.66 -10.35
N THR A 135 7.83 42.60 -10.04
CA THR A 135 6.98 43.80 -10.04
C THR A 135 7.43 44.84 -9.02
N ILE A 136 7.95 44.43 -7.85
CA ILE A 136 8.47 45.35 -6.82
C ILE A 136 9.82 45.95 -7.22
N LEU A 137 10.64 45.18 -7.96
CA LEU A 137 11.93 45.64 -8.45
C LEU A 137 11.81 46.56 -9.66
N ASP A 138 10.72 46.49 -10.40
CA ASP A 138 10.45 47.40 -11.52
C ASP A 138 10.00 48.76 -10.98
N ASP A 139 10.70 49.82 -11.38
CA ASP A 139 10.59 51.20 -10.82
C ASP A 139 9.19 51.84 -10.81
N GLY A 140 8.20 51.16 -11.36
CA GLY A 140 6.80 51.66 -11.42
C GLY A 140 5.96 51.54 -10.14
N LEU A 141 6.39 50.76 -9.14
CA LEU A 141 5.60 50.49 -7.92
C LEU A 141 6.03 51.26 -6.68
N THR A 142 7.17 51.97 -6.74
CA THR A 142 7.69 52.81 -5.62
C THR A 142 6.71 53.95 -5.26
N ASP A 143 5.80 54.33 -6.17
CA ASP A 143 4.85 55.42 -5.98
C ASP A 143 3.53 55.00 -5.35
N ASP A 144 3.24 53.70 -5.19
CA ASP A 144 2.03 53.16 -4.52
C ASP A 144 2.37 52.29 -3.31
N PRO A 145 2.43 52.87 -2.10
CA PRO A 145 2.74 52.12 -0.88
C PRO A 145 1.77 50.98 -0.54
N GLU A 146 0.50 51.11 -0.98
CA GLU A 146 -0.53 50.09 -0.73
C GLU A 146 -0.25 48.83 -1.59
N GLN A 147 0.07 49.03 -2.86
CA GLN A 147 0.39 47.95 -3.78
C GLN A 147 1.71 47.25 -3.39
N LEU A 148 2.72 48.01 -2.96
CA LEU A 148 3.96 47.49 -2.41
C LEU A 148 3.71 46.60 -1.19
N ARG A 149 2.91 47.10 -0.22
CA ARG A 149 2.55 46.28 0.97
C ARG A 149 1.78 45.03 0.60
N ARG A 150 0.90 45.09 -0.39
CA ARG A 150 0.17 43.91 -0.90
C ARG A 150 1.11 42.90 -1.50
N GLY A 151 2.07 43.28 -2.34
CA GLY A 151 3.06 42.42 -2.96
C GLY A 151 3.94 41.73 -1.93
N ILE A 152 4.50 42.49 -0.96
CA ILE A 152 5.30 41.93 0.13
C ILE A 152 4.47 40.94 0.96
N ARG A 153 3.21 41.23 1.26
CA ARG A 153 2.33 40.32 2.00
C ARG A 153 2.12 39.01 1.24
N VAL A 154 1.92 39.05 -0.08
CA VAL A 154 1.79 37.84 -0.90
C VAL A 154 3.09 37.03 -0.85
N ILE A 155 4.25 37.66 -1.04
CA ILE A 155 5.57 36.99 -0.97
C ILE A 155 5.76 36.29 0.39
N VAL A 156 5.48 36.99 1.49
CA VAL A 156 5.63 36.41 2.84
C VAL A 156 4.68 35.25 3.07
N ASN A 157 3.43 35.37 2.63
CA ASN A 157 2.42 34.31 2.81
C ASN A 157 2.77 33.06 1.98
N GLU A 158 3.16 33.25 0.71
CA GLU A 158 3.54 32.10 -0.15
C GLU A 158 4.86 31.48 0.29
N SER A 159 5.81 32.25 0.84
CA SER A 159 7.04 31.73 1.44
C SER A 159 6.77 30.86 2.67
N ARG A 160 5.88 31.31 3.58
CA ARG A 160 5.44 30.50 4.74
C ARG A 160 4.77 29.22 4.30
N ARG A 161 3.88 29.30 3.31
CA ARG A 161 3.21 28.13 2.75
C ARG A 161 4.18 27.11 2.18
N LEU A 162 5.23 27.58 1.46
CA LEU A 162 6.29 26.70 0.97
C LEU A 162 7.06 26.02 2.11
N SER A 163 7.40 26.76 3.17
CA SER A 163 8.07 26.20 4.33
C SER A 163 7.27 25.08 4.97
N THR A 164 5.97 25.30 5.22
CA THR A 164 5.08 24.27 5.76
C THR A 164 5.01 23.04 4.85
N MET A 165 4.90 23.24 3.54
CA MET A 165 4.86 22.12 2.58
C MET A 165 6.16 21.31 2.58
N VAL A 166 7.32 21.96 2.69
CA VAL A 166 8.61 21.28 2.79
C VAL A 166 8.72 20.49 4.09
N GLU A 167 8.24 21.04 5.21
CA GLU A 167 8.18 20.32 6.49
C GLU A 167 7.28 19.08 6.42
N GLU A 168 6.09 19.19 5.83
CA GLU A 168 5.20 18.03 5.59
C GLU A 168 5.88 16.94 4.75
N LEU A 169 6.62 17.33 3.70
CA LEU A 169 7.35 16.39 2.84
C LEU A 169 8.51 15.70 3.57
N LEU A 170 9.24 16.45 4.42
CA LEU A 170 10.33 15.89 5.23
C LEU A 170 9.79 14.93 6.30
N ASP A 171 8.70 15.28 6.98
CA ASP A 171 8.05 14.40 7.94
C ASP A 171 7.55 13.12 7.26
N PHE A 172 6.90 13.26 6.12
CA PHE A 172 6.48 12.13 5.30
C PHE A 172 7.67 11.23 4.90
N SER A 173 8.79 11.80 4.44
CA SER A 173 9.98 11.03 4.09
C SER A 173 10.57 10.27 5.28
N LYS A 174 10.59 10.90 6.48
CA LYS A 174 11.05 10.23 7.71
C LYS A 174 10.12 9.09 8.12
N MET A 175 8.80 9.23 7.92
CA MET A 175 7.82 8.18 8.18
C MET A 175 8.00 6.98 7.25
N GLU A 176 8.19 7.22 5.95
CA GLU A 176 8.46 6.16 4.96
C GLU A 176 9.72 5.36 5.28
N ASP A 177 10.77 6.03 5.77
CA ASP A 177 12.03 5.42 6.15
C ASP A 177 11.99 4.72 7.53
N GLY A 178 10.87 4.80 8.27
CA GLY A 178 10.76 4.33 9.65
C GLY A 178 11.65 5.08 10.65
N ARG A 179 12.09 6.29 10.29
CA ARG A 179 12.98 7.14 11.12
C ARG A 179 12.20 8.20 11.90
N PHE A 180 10.89 8.22 11.76
CA PHE A 180 10.06 9.17 12.49
C PHE A 180 9.94 8.73 13.94
N THR A 181 10.39 9.57 14.86
CA THR A 181 10.36 9.31 16.31
C THR A 181 9.60 10.41 17.02
N LEU A 182 8.81 10.02 18.02
CA LEU A 182 8.07 10.94 18.89
C LEU A 182 8.92 11.34 20.10
N GLN A 183 8.79 12.58 20.52
CA GLN A 183 9.30 13.08 21.80
C GLN A 183 8.17 12.97 22.84
N ILE A 184 8.09 11.82 23.51
CA ILE A 184 7.00 11.52 24.44
C ILE A 184 7.20 12.28 25.77
N GLU A 185 6.19 13.06 26.13
CA GLU A 185 6.07 13.83 27.37
C GLU A 185 4.64 13.78 27.91
N ASP A 186 4.43 14.38 29.10
CA ASP A 186 3.08 14.55 29.66
C ASP A 186 2.40 15.72 28.94
N VAL A 187 1.30 15.45 28.21
CA VAL A 187 0.61 16.42 27.37
C VAL A 187 -0.82 16.66 27.88
N ASP A 188 -1.17 17.92 28.02
CA ASP A 188 -2.55 18.38 28.17
C ASP A 188 -3.17 18.52 26.77
N LEU A 189 -3.93 17.48 26.37
CA LEU A 189 -4.52 17.42 25.02
C LEU A 189 -5.52 18.55 24.77
N GLN A 190 -6.23 18.98 25.83
CA GLN A 190 -7.16 20.10 25.74
C GLN A 190 -6.42 21.41 25.45
N ALA A 191 -5.34 21.68 26.16
CA ALA A 191 -4.52 22.87 25.94
C ALA A 191 -3.94 22.92 24.52
N GLU A 192 -3.45 21.77 23.99
CA GLU A 192 -2.93 21.69 22.62
C GLU A 192 -4.02 21.95 21.56
N LEU A 193 -5.23 21.44 21.79
CA LEU A 193 -6.37 21.71 20.92
C LEU A 193 -6.78 23.19 20.96
N GLU A 194 -6.81 23.80 22.17
CA GLU A 194 -7.13 25.21 22.36
C GLU A 194 -6.09 26.12 21.67
N ASP A 195 -4.83 25.77 21.73
CA ASP A 195 -3.75 26.48 21.04
C ASP A 195 -3.90 26.42 19.51
N ALA A 196 -4.26 25.23 18.99
CA ALA A 196 -4.54 25.09 17.56
C ALA A 196 -5.77 25.92 17.15
N ILE A 197 -6.84 25.89 17.94
CA ILE A 197 -8.06 26.69 17.74
C ILE A 197 -7.71 28.19 17.74
N PHE A 198 -6.97 28.65 18.73
CA PHE A 198 -6.55 30.06 18.83
C PHE A 198 -5.79 30.52 17.58
N THR A 199 -4.91 29.66 17.07
CA THR A 199 -4.13 29.94 15.85
C THR A 199 -5.02 30.17 14.63
N TYR A 200 -6.11 29.41 14.50
CA TYR A 200 -7.01 29.47 13.33
C TYR A 200 -8.21 30.39 13.51
N GLN A 201 -8.54 30.77 14.74
CA GLN A 201 -9.76 31.55 15.04
C GLN A 201 -9.86 32.87 14.25
N GLU A 202 -8.77 33.63 14.20
CA GLU A 202 -8.77 34.91 13.48
C GLU A 202 -8.82 34.69 11.95
N LEU A 203 -8.14 33.69 11.45
CA LEU A 203 -8.13 33.30 10.02
C LEU A 203 -9.56 32.93 9.58
N PHE A 204 -10.22 32.05 10.35
CA PHE A 204 -11.56 31.58 10.03
C PHE A 204 -12.58 32.73 10.13
N ARG A 205 -12.41 33.67 11.09
CA ARG A 205 -13.24 34.85 11.20
C ARG A 205 -13.14 35.73 9.95
N GLN A 206 -11.94 35.91 9.39
CA GLN A 206 -11.73 36.66 8.14
C GLN A 206 -12.38 35.95 6.94
N ASP A 207 -12.40 34.63 6.91
CA ASP A 207 -13.02 33.80 5.87
C ASP A 207 -14.55 33.65 6.10
N GLY A 208 -15.10 34.21 7.18
CA GLY A 208 -16.51 34.11 7.52
C GLY A 208 -16.94 32.74 8.00
N ILE A 209 -16.01 31.95 8.58
CA ILE A 209 -16.26 30.64 9.17
C ILE A 209 -16.36 30.79 10.68
N ALA A 210 -17.48 30.33 11.27
CA ALA A 210 -17.66 30.25 12.71
C ALA A 210 -16.95 28.99 13.28
N LEU A 211 -15.97 29.20 14.15
CA LEU A 211 -15.31 28.13 14.89
C LEU A 211 -15.87 28.06 16.31
N GLU A 212 -16.59 26.99 16.62
CA GLU A 212 -17.21 26.77 17.93
C GLU A 212 -16.43 25.67 18.66
N TYR A 213 -16.01 25.94 19.89
CA TYR A 213 -15.30 24.98 20.72
C TYR A 213 -16.17 24.56 21.90
N HIS A 214 -16.22 23.27 22.14
CA HIS A 214 -16.92 22.65 23.25
C HIS A 214 -15.90 21.88 24.09
N PRO A 215 -15.36 22.51 25.18
CA PRO A 215 -14.52 21.80 26.11
C PRO A 215 -15.31 20.68 26.82
N GLY A 216 -14.64 19.65 27.29
CA GLY A 216 -15.28 18.54 27.99
C GLY A 216 -16.07 19.00 29.21
N ASP A 217 -17.18 18.31 29.49
CA ASP A 217 -17.99 18.56 30.67
C ASP A 217 -17.25 18.07 31.93
N GLY A 218 -16.80 19.00 32.79
CA GLY A 218 -16.32 18.67 34.14
C GLY A 218 -14.85 18.93 34.42
N ASP A 219 -14.25 18.10 35.26
CA ASP A 219 -12.91 18.25 35.81
C ASP A 219 -11.80 18.23 34.70
N LEU A 220 -10.63 18.77 35.07
CA LEU A 220 -9.42 18.73 34.23
C LEU A 220 -9.21 17.34 33.62
N LEU A 221 -9.13 17.25 32.29
CA LEU A 221 -8.82 16.02 31.63
C LEU A 221 -7.43 15.51 32.07
N PRO A 222 -7.25 14.20 32.29
CA PRO A 222 -5.96 13.66 32.68
C PRO A 222 -4.91 13.88 31.57
N LEU A 223 -3.64 14.07 31.95
CA LEU A 223 -2.56 14.16 30.97
C LEU A 223 -2.42 12.83 30.20
N ILE A 224 -2.04 12.93 28.95
CA ILE A 224 -1.68 11.77 28.11
C ILE A 224 -0.17 11.74 27.88
N GLN A 225 0.37 10.57 27.50
CA GLN A 225 1.74 10.45 27.03
C GLN A 225 1.76 10.70 25.53
N GLY A 226 2.43 11.76 25.09
CA GLY A 226 2.44 12.13 23.68
C GLY A 226 3.52 13.16 23.34
N ASP A 227 3.59 13.50 22.08
CA ASP A 227 4.43 14.56 21.54
C ASP A 227 3.52 15.77 21.24
N SER A 228 3.65 16.80 22.07
CA SER A 228 2.83 18.02 22.03
C SER A 228 2.87 18.69 20.65
N GLU A 229 4.08 18.87 20.06
CA GLU A 229 4.22 19.51 18.76
C GLU A 229 3.52 18.72 17.65
N ARG A 230 3.63 17.39 17.68
CA ARG A 230 3.02 16.51 16.69
C ARG A 230 1.52 16.42 16.83
N LEU A 231 1.00 16.41 18.05
CA LEU A 231 -0.46 16.45 18.30
C LEU A 231 -1.05 17.79 17.85
N LYS A 232 -0.38 18.89 18.15
CA LYS A 232 -0.76 20.20 17.64
C LYS A 232 -0.75 20.27 16.11
N GLN A 233 0.26 19.68 15.47
CA GLN A 233 0.35 19.53 14.00
C GLN A 233 -0.89 18.79 13.45
N VAL A 234 -1.31 17.69 14.10
CA VAL A 234 -2.52 16.95 13.71
C VAL A 234 -3.76 17.85 13.79
N PHE A 235 -3.96 18.59 14.90
CA PHE A 235 -5.13 19.47 15.05
C PHE A 235 -5.12 20.59 14.02
N CYS A 236 -3.98 21.21 13.77
CA CYS A 236 -3.85 22.24 12.73
C CYS A 236 -4.20 21.68 11.33
N ASN A 237 -3.71 20.50 10.98
CA ASN A 237 -4.01 19.86 9.70
C ASN A 237 -5.50 19.55 9.55
N VAL A 238 -6.15 19.07 10.62
CA VAL A 238 -7.58 18.75 10.58
C VAL A 238 -8.43 20.01 10.48
N LEU A 239 -8.09 21.08 11.23
CA LEU A 239 -8.78 22.37 11.16
C LEU A 239 -8.63 23.01 9.77
N ASP A 240 -7.45 22.99 9.19
CA ASP A 240 -7.18 23.49 7.84
C ASP A 240 -7.99 22.73 6.78
N ASN A 241 -8.05 21.38 6.89
CA ASN A 241 -8.88 20.57 6.01
C ASN A 241 -10.38 20.88 6.18
N ALA A 242 -10.86 21.04 7.41
CA ALA A 242 -12.25 21.40 7.70
C ALA A 242 -12.62 22.75 7.05
N ALA A 243 -11.72 23.72 7.06
CA ALA A 243 -11.94 25.01 6.41
C ALA A 243 -11.89 24.90 4.87
N LYS A 244 -10.92 24.18 4.33
CA LYS A 244 -10.72 24.04 2.87
C LYS A 244 -11.86 23.26 2.20
N HIS A 245 -12.33 22.20 2.81
CA HIS A 245 -13.31 21.28 2.23
C HIS A 245 -14.73 21.53 2.75
N GLY A 246 -14.85 21.91 4.02
CA GLY A 246 -16.12 22.18 4.70
C GLY A 246 -16.52 23.65 4.75
N GLY A 247 -15.69 24.57 4.25
CA GLY A 247 -15.90 26.02 4.37
C GLY A 247 -17.22 26.55 3.80
N ALA A 248 -17.83 25.82 2.85
CA ALA A 248 -19.16 26.14 2.33
C ALA A 248 -20.25 26.15 3.43
N GLY A 249 -20.09 25.33 4.47
CA GLY A 249 -20.99 25.29 5.64
C GLY A 249 -20.80 26.43 6.62
N ARG A 250 -19.74 27.23 6.47
CA ARG A 250 -19.40 28.41 7.30
C ARG A 250 -19.37 28.15 8.80
N ARG A 251 -19.21 26.88 9.20
CA ARG A 251 -19.17 26.46 10.60
C ARG A 251 -18.25 25.28 10.76
N ILE A 252 -17.43 25.31 11.81
CA ILE A 252 -16.60 24.19 12.27
C ILE A 252 -16.82 24.06 13.77
N THR A 253 -17.01 22.84 14.27
CA THR A 253 -17.07 22.56 15.71
C THR A 253 -15.93 21.67 16.12
N ALA A 254 -15.29 21.99 17.23
CA ALA A 254 -14.27 21.18 17.85
C ALA A 254 -14.68 20.83 19.29
N SER A 255 -14.43 19.61 19.71
CA SER A 255 -14.70 19.16 21.08
C SER A 255 -13.66 18.17 21.57
N VAL A 256 -13.42 18.15 22.87
CA VAL A 256 -12.61 17.13 23.54
C VAL A 256 -13.37 16.57 24.72
N ASN A 257 -13.41 15.24 24.85
CA ASN A 257 -14.11 14.55 25.94
C ASN A 257 -13.32 13.31 26.36
N GLN A 258 -13.61 12.80 27.56
CA GLN A 258 -13.09 11.52 28.00
C GLN A 258 -14.16 10.43 27.80
N GLU A 259 -13.80 9.37 27.06
CA GLU A 259 -14.70 8.24 26.78
C GLU A 259 -13.95 6.92 26.98
N GLY A 260 -14.40 6.10 27.92
CA GLY A 260 -13.91 4.73 28.04
C GLY A 260 -12.39 4.56 28.17
N GLY A 261 -11.70 5.42 28.93
CA GLY A 261 -10.25 5.37 29.11
C GLY A 261 -9.44 6.00 27.96
N HIS A 262 -10.10 6.73 27.06
CA HIS A 262 -9.48 7.50 25.99
C HIS A 262 -9.93 8.95 26.08
N GLN A 263 -9.04 9.86 25.67
CA GLN A 263 -9.45 11.20 25.30
C GLN A 263 -9.84 11.20 23.83
N VAL A 264 -10.99 11.78 23.55
CA VAL A 264 -11.60 11.80 22.22
C VAL A 264 -11.76 13.23 21.75
N VAL A 265 -11.01 13.61 20.72
CA VAL A 265 -11.17 14.90 20.02
C VAL A 265 -12.02 14.67 18.81
N ARG A 266 -13.04 15.53 18.62
CA ARG A 266 -13.87 15.56 17.42
C ARG A 266 -13.82 16.94 16.78
N ILE A 267 -13.50 16.98 15.50
CA ILE A 267 -13.54 18.19 14.68
C ILE A 267 -14.50 17.91 13.53
N ARG A 268 -15.55 18.70 13.44
CA ARG A 268 -16.60 18.56 12.43
C ARG A 268 -16.74 19.82 11.61
N ASP A 269 -16.78 19.70 10.31
CA ASP A 269 -17.29 20.72 9.41
C ASP A 269 -18.77 20.50 9.07
N TYR A 270 -19.39 21.53 8.48
CA TYR A 270 -20.78 21.52 8.03
C TYR A 270 -20.86 21.71 6.52
N GLY A 271 -19.87 21.23 5.80
CA GLY A 271 -19.80 21.26 4.34
C GLY A 271 -20.58 20.14 3.66
N PRO A 272 -20.23 19.83 2.41
CA PRO A 272 -20.91 18.80 1.64
C PRO A 272 -20.62 17.36 2.13
N GLY A 273 -19.64 17.19 3.02
CA GLY A 273 -19.14 15.86 3.41
C GLY A 273 -18.22 15.24 2.36
N ILE A 274 -17.93 13.96 2.55
CA ILE A 274 -17.05 13.16 1.70
C ILE A 274 -17.89 12.11 0.96
N PRO A 275 -17.76 11.95 -0.37
CA PRO A 275 -18.43 10.88 -1.09
C PRO A 275 -18.12 9.51 -0.46
N GLU A 276 -19.13 8.65 -0.33
CA GLU A 276 -18.97 7.32 0.31
C GLU A 276 -17.88 6.47 -0.37
N GLU A 277 -17.76 6.63 -1.69
CA GLU A 277 -16.74 5.95 -2.50
C GLU A 277 -15.31 6.42 -2.17
N GLU A 278 -15.15 7.66 -1.68
CA GLU A 278 -13.85 8.26 -1.34
C GLU A 278 -13.42 7.99 0.11
N LEU A 279 -14.38 7.75 1.03
CA LEU A 279 -14.10 7.55 2.46
C LEU A 279 -13.01 6.51 2.76
N PRO A 280 -12.96 5.33 2.10
CA PRO A 280 -11.91 4.33 2.35
C PRO A 280 -10.51 4.80 1.93
N PHE A 281 -10.43 5.84 1.10
CA PHE A 281 -9.18 6.27 0.47
C PHE A 281 -8.63 7.59 1.03
N VAL A 282 -9.44 8.39 1.74
CA VAL A 282 -9.05 9.74 2.19
C VAL A 282 -7.84 9.78 3.13
N LYS A 283 -7.53 8.68 3.81
CA LYS A 283 -6.33 8.49 4.63
C LYS A 283 -5.15 7.91 3.87
N GLN A 284 -5.35 7.48 2.64
CA GLN A 284 -4.27 6.91 1.85
C GLN A 284 -3.29 8.01 1.42
N LYS A 285 -2.02 7.66 1.46
CA LYS A 285 -0.93 8.52 1.02
C LYS A 285 -1.15 8.93 -0.43
N PHE A 286 -0.97 10.23 -0.72
CA PHE A 286 -1.10 10.82 -2.06
C PHE A 286 -2.52 10.90 -2.62
N TYR A 287 -3.52 10.44 -1.86
CA TYR A 287 -4.90 10.51 -2.32
C TYR A 287 -5.41 11.95 -2.33
N LYS A 288 -5.97 12.35 -3.45
CA LYS A 288 -6.72 13.60 -3.62
C LYS A 288 -8.09 13.22 -4.15
N GLY A 289 -9.12 13.49 -3.37
CA GLY A 289 -10.50 13.31 -3.83
C GLY A 289 -10.84 14.19 -5.04
N THR A 290 -12.07 14.10 -5.47
CA THR A 290 -12.61 14.91 -6.59
C THR A 290 -12.67 16.41 -6.28
N SER A 291 -12.42 16.82 -5.04
CA SER A 291 -12.36 18.21 -4.61
C SER A 291 -11.25 18.99 -5.35
N ARG A 292 -11.59 20.18 -5.86
CA ARG A 292 -10.62 21.12 -6.46
C ARG A 292 -9.77 21.87 -5.43
N ALA A 293 -9.91 21.56 -4.14
CA ALA A 293 -9.13 22.20 -3.09
C ALA A 293 -7.64 21.86 -3.23
N ARG A 294 -6.78 22.85 -3.00
CA ARG A 294 -5.33 22.70 -3.06
C ARG A 294 -4.82 21.96 -1.83
N GLY A 295 -3.91 21.01 -2.03
CA GLY A 295 -3.27 20.27 -0.94
C GLY A 295 -2.28 19.24 -1.43
N SER A 296 -1.35 18.81 -0.56
CA SER A 296 -0.32 17.81 -0.86
C SER A 296 -0.87 16.37 -1.01
N GLY A 297 -2.03 16.07 -0.40
CA GLY A 297 -2.57 14.71 -0.26
C GLY A 297 -1.80 13.86 0.75
N ILE A 298 -0.98 14.49 1.59
CA ILE A 298 -0.19 13.82 2.63
C ILE A 298 -0.77 14.10 4.03
N GLY A 299 -1.36 15.27 4.26
CA GLY A 299 -1.72 15.76 5.59
C GLY A 299 -2.53 14.76 6.43
N LEU A 300 -3.60 14.16 5.87
CA LEU A 300 -4.42 13.18 6.58
C LEU A 300 -3.68 11.85 6.82
N ALA A 301 -2.81 11.42 5.91
CA ALA A 301 -1.97 10.24 6.09
C ALA A 301 -0.94 10.45 7.20
N VAL A 302 -0.33 11.64 7.27
CA VAL A 302 0.57 12.04 8.36
C VAL A 302 -0.17 12.07 9.70
N CYS A 303 -1.40 12.60 9.74
CA CYS A 303 -2.23 12.57 10.94
C CYS A 303 -2.51 11.14 11.43
N ASP A 304 -2.88 10.24 10.51
CA ASP A 304 -3.17 8.82 10.84
C ASP A 304 -1.91 8.13 11.42
N GLU A 305 -0.74 8.37 10.82
CA GLU A 305 0.52 7.82 11.29
C GLU A 305 0.94 8.38 12.66
N ILE A 306 0.87 9.72 12.85
CA ILE A 306 1.17 10.35 14.14
C ILE A 306 0.28 9.78 15.24
N ILE A 307 -1.03 9.72 15.01
CA ILE A 307 -1.97 9.19 16.01
C ILE A 307 -1.74 7.69 16.24
N GLY A 308 -1.44 6.92 15.21
CA GLY A 308 -1.06 5.50 15.32
C GLY A 308 0.18 5.30 16.19
N LEU A 309 1.24 6.12 16.02
CA LEU A 309 2.45 6.08 16.84
C LEU A 309 2.21 6.45 18.31
N HIS A 310 1.16 7.22 18.61
CA HIS A 310 0.68 7.50 19.97
C HIS A 310 -0.20 6.37 20.55
N GLY A 311 -0.37 5.25 19.83
CA GLY A 311 -1.26 4.15 20.24
C GLY A 311 -2.74 4.51 20.15
N GLY A 312 -3.08 5.57 19.43
CA GLY A 312 -4.44 6.07 19.23
C GLY A 312 -5.11 5.56 17.97
N THR A 313 -6.31 6.08 17.70
CA THR A 313 -7.05 5.83 16.45
C THR A 313 -7.50 7.14 15.82
N PHE A 314 -7.31 7.24 14.50
CA PHE A 314 -7.72 8.37 13.68
C PHE A 314 -8.80 7.90 12.69
N SER A 315 -10.01 8.44 12.79
CA SER A 315 -11.11 8.06 11.93
C SER A 315 -11.78 9.28 11.30
N ILE A 316 -12.24 9.11 10.06
CA ILE A 316 -12.90 10.14 9.27
C ILE A 316 -14.20 9.54 8.76
N GLY A 317 -15.29 10.32 8.86
CA GLY A 317 -16.61 9.91 8.37
C GLY A 317 -17.49 11.10 8.09
N ASN A 318 -18.66 10.83 7.54
CA ASN A 318 -19.71 11.83 7.39
C ASN A 318 -20.54 11.90 8.67
N ALA A 319 -20.92 13.12 9.04
CA ALA A 319 -21.77 13.36 10.19
C ALA A 319 -23.25 13.35 9.79
N ASP A 320 -24.11 12.93 10.72
CA ASP A 320 -25.56 13.06 10.57
C ASP A 320 -25.95 14.54 10.35
N GLY A 321 -26.70 14.80 9.30
CA GLY A 321 -27.08 16.17 8.92
C GLY A 321 -26.07 16.90 8.02
N GLY A 322 -25.05 16.17 7.49
CA GLY A 322 -24.07 16.68 6.53
C GLY A 322 -22.75 17.13 7.16
N GLY A 323 -21.75 17.31 6.30
CA GLY A 323 -20.38 17.62 6.69
C GLY A 323 -19.56 16.39 7.06
N ALA A 324 -18.24 16.56 7.16
CA ALA A 324 -17.33 15.51 7.60
C ALA A 324 -16.98 15.68 9.09
N VAL A 325 -16.68 14.59 9.74
CA VAL A 325 -16.19 14.54 11.12
C VAL A 325 -14.92 13.73 11.21
N VAL A 326 -13.91 14.32 11.79
CA VAL A 326 -12.67 13.64 12.19
C VAL A 326 -12.76 13.34 13.67
N THR A 327 -12.50 12.07 14.02
CA THR A 327 -12.46 11.61 15.42
C THR A 327 -11.09 11.04 15.72
N ILE A 328 -10.44 11.60 16.73
CA ILE A 328 -9.12 11.21 17.23
C ILE A 328 -9.33 10.63 18.63
N LYS A 329 -8.85 9.41 18.87
CA LYS A 329 -8.89 8.79 20.21
C LYS A 329 -7.48 8.49 20.64
N LEU A 330 -7.10 8.98 21.81
CA LEU A 330 -5.79 8.77 22.41
C LEU A 330 -5.94 8.09 23.78
N PRO A 331 -5.15 7.06 24.09
CA PRO A 331 -5.27 6.36 25.37
C PRO A 331 -4.84 7.27 26.53
N VAL A 332 -5.62 7.26 27.60
CA VAL A 332 -5.23 7.85 28.88
C VAL A 332 -4.42 6.81 29.64
N ARG A 333 -3.32 7.22 30.21
CA ARG A 333 -2.52 6.32 31.07
C ARG A 333 -3.35 5.93 32.29
N ALA A 334 -3.51 4.60 32.52
CA ALA A 334 -4.14 4.05 33.71
C ALA A 334 -3.27 4.27 34.95
#